data_5e7a9794e900f451552aebaeba70a039
#
_entry.id   5e7a9794e900f451552aebaeba70a039
#
_cell.length_a   1.000
_cell.length_b   1.000
_cell.length_c   1.000
_cell.angle_alpha   90.00
_cell.angle_beta   90.00
_cell.angle_gamma   90.00
#
_symmetry.space_group_name_H-M   'P 1'
#
loop_
_entity.id
_entity.type
_entity.pdbx_description
1 polymer ?
#
loop_
_entity_poly.entity_id
_entity_poly.type
_entity_poly.pdbx_seq_one_letter_code
_entity_poly.pdbx_strand_id
1 'polypeptide(L)'
;ENQELLNLIGDDAFTRLCAVFGGTRLHVSNSDRSRKRLNIIVGAENAEKMIFNFDGTALTLPMLSSFEIKKRHQAIIEDAKKGMSHRYIAMKYDLTDRQVRRIISDS
;
A
#
# COMPACT_ATOMS: atom_id res chain seq x y z
N GLU A 1 5.84 -4.64 9.15
CA GLU A 1 6.35 -5.47 8.04
C GLU A 1 5.97 -4.89 6.69
N ASN A 2 4.68 -4.70 6.44
CA ASN A 2 4.24 -4.11 5.18
C ASN A 2 4.68 -2.65 5.04
N GLN A 3 4.78 -1.93 6.13
CA GLN A 3 5.23 -0.54 6.11
C GLN A 3 6.70 -0.44 5.67
N GLU A 4 7.54 -1.37 6.11
CA GLU A 4 8.94 -1.43 5.67
C GLU A 4 9.01 -1.65 4.16
N LEU A 5 8.25 -2.60 3.64
CA LEU A 5 8.22 -2.90 2.22
C LEU A 5 7.70 -1.70 1.43
N LEU A 6 6.61 -1.09 1.90
CA LEU A 6 6.03 0.09 1.26
C LEU A 6 7.03 1.24 1.18
N ASN A 7 7.77 1.51 2.26
CA ASN A 7 8.78 2.55 2.28
C ASN A 7 9.95 2.22 1.34
N LEU A 8 10.26 0.95 1.19
CA LEU A 8 11.38 0.50 0.37
C LEU A 8 11.12 0.64 -1.13
N ILE A 9 9.95 0.23 -1.60
CA ILE A 9 9.63 0.17 -3.03
C ILE A 9 8.64 1.24 -3.51
N GLY A 10 7.97 1.93 -2.61
CA GLY A 10 7.01 2.99 -2.93
C GLY A 10 5.60 2.49 -3.20
N ASP A 11 4.66 3.44 -3.25
CA ASP A 11 3.22 3.16 -3.41
C ASP A 11 2.89 2.42 -4.69
N ASP A 12 3.46 2.85 -5.82
CA ASP A 12 3.12 2.27 -7.12
C ASP A 12 3.52 0.81 -7.21
N ALA A 13 4.76 0.50 -6.81
CA ALA A 13 5.25 -0.87 -6.83
C ALA A 13 4.47 -1.74 -5.83
N PHE A 14 4.19 -1.22 -4.65
CA PHE A 14 3.41 -1.94 -3.65
C PHE A 14 2.00 -2.24 -4.15
N THR A 15 1.38 -1.27 -4.81
CA THR A 15 0.04 -1.46 -5.40
C THR A 15 0.06 -2.60 -6.41
N ARG A 16 1.09 -2.65 -7.27
CA ARG A 16 1.23 -3.73 -8.25
C ARG A 16 1.41 -5.09 -7.58
N LEU A 17 2.18 -5.15 -6.48
CA LEU A 17 2.33 -6.39 -5.71
C LEU A 17 1.00 -6.85 -5.13
N CYS A 18 0.24 -5.94 -4.56
CA CYS A 18 -1.08 -6.27 -4.00
C CYS A 18 -2.05 -6.72 -5.08
N ALA A 19 -1.96 -6.17 -6.29
CA ALA A 19 -2.81 -6.59 -7.41
C ALA A 19 -2.55 -8.05 -7.80
N VAL A 20 -1.30 -8.50 -7.71
CA VAL A 20 -0.91 -9.86 -8.09
C VAL A 20 -1.02 -10.84 -6.92
N PHE A 21 -0.55 -10.45 -5.74
CA PHE A 21 -0.41 -11.33 -4.58
C PHE A 21 -1.28 -10.95 -3.39
N GLY A 22 -2.16 -9.94 -3.53
CA GLY A 22 -2.98 -9.48 -2.41
C GLY A 22 -3.79 -10.59 -1.78
N GLY A 23 -3.81 -10.62 -0.44
CA GLY A 23 -4.49 -11.65 0.32
C GLY A 23 -3.70 -12.95 0.44
N THR A 24 -2.48 -13.01 -0.08
CA THR A 24 -1.63 -14.21 -0.02
C THR A 24 -0.25 -13.89 0.56
N ARG A 25 0.55 -14.93 0.69
CA ARG A 25 1.94 -14.80 1.15
C ARG A 25 2.87 -14.84 -0.05
N LEU A 26 3.77 -13.86 -0.10
CA LEU A 26 4.80 -13.79 -1.13
C LEU A 26 6.13 -14.26 -0.54
N HIS A 27 6.69 -15.33 -1.10
CA HIS A 27 8.01 -15.81 -0.70
C HIS A 27 9.07 -15.08 -1.52
N VAL A 28 9.94 -14.37 -0.83
CA VAL A 28 11.03 -13.66 -1.48
C VAL A 28 12.28 -14.53 -1.40
N SER A 29 12.89 -14.81 -2.53
CA SER A 29 14.13 -15.60 -2.57
C SER A 29 15.11 -15.04 -3.60
N ASN A 30 16.38 -15.42 -3.44
CA ASN A 30 17.47 -15.00 -4.32
C ASN A 30 17.61 -15.91 -5.54
N SER A 31 16.57 -16.66 -5.90
CA SER A 31 16.61 -17.51 -7.09
C SER A 31 16.33 -16.70 -8.35
N ASP A 32 16.80 -17.18 -9.50
CA ASP A 32 16.55 -16.54 -10.79
C ASP A 32 15.04 -16.43 -11.09
N ARG A 33 14.30 -17.45 -10.72
CA ARG A 33 12.85 -17.50 -10.93
C ARG A 33 12.15 -16.40 -10.14
N SER A 34 12.48 -16.26 -8.87
CA SER A 34 11.92 -15.22 -8.01
C SER A 34 12.31 -13.83 -8.51
N ARG A 35 13.58 -13.66 -8.89
CA ARG A 35 14.09 -12.39 -9.39
C ARG A 35 13.36 -11.95 -10.67
N LYS A 36 13.18 -12.86 -11.61
CA LYS A 36 12.46 -12.57 -12.86
C LYS A 36 11.02 -12.18 -12.61
N ARG A 37 10.34 -12.90 -11.71
CA ARG A 37 8.97 -12.61 -11.34
C ARG A 37 8.84 -11.23 -10.74
N LEU A 38 9.69 -10.90 -9.78
CA LEU A 38 9.67 -9.60 -9.12
C LEU A 38 10.03 -8.47 -10.09
N ASN A 39 10.99 -8.70 -10.98
CA ASN A 39 11.38 -7.71 -11.99
C ASN A 39 10.17 -7.28 -12.85
N ILE A 40 9.33 -8.23 -13.23
CA ILE A 40 8.15 -7.95 -14.05
C ILE A 40 7.14 -7.09 -13.28
N ILE A 41 6.98 -7.34 -11.99
CA ILE A 41 5.94 -6.70 -11.18
C ILE A 41 6.37 -5.34 -10.65
N VAL A 42 7.56 -5.24 -10.07
CA VAL A 42 8.02 -4.02 -9.38
C VAL A 42 9.19 -3.32 -10.07
N GLY A 43 9.76 -3.92 -11.10
CA GLY A 43 10.95 -3.40 -11.77
C GLY A 43 12.23 -3.95 -11.16
N ALA A 44 13.32 -3.91 -11.94
CA ALA A 44 14.59 -4.51 -11.55
C ALA A 44 15.18 -3.89 -10.28
N GLU A 45 15.14 -2.58 -10.16
CA GLU A 45 15.71 -1.89 -9.00
C GLU A 45 14.98 -2.26 -7.72
N ASN A 46 13.65 -2.21 -7.73
CA ASN A 46 12.84 -2.56 -6.57
C ASN A 46 12.96 -4.05 -6.24
N ALA A 47 13.06 -4.91 -7.25
CA ALA A 47 13.22 -6.34 -7.05
C ALA A 47 14.52 -6.64 -6.29
N GLU A 48 15.62 -5.98 -6.66
CA GLU A 48 16.89 -6.16 -5.96
C GLU A 48 16.81 -5.67 -4.51
N LYS A 49 16.15 -4.55 -4.27
CA LYS A 49 15.92 -4.05 -2.92
C LYS A 49 15.13 -5.04 -2.07
N MET A 50 14.10 -5.64 -2.64
CA MET A 50 13.27 -6.62 -1.95
C MET A 50 14.09 -7.87 -1.61
N ILE A 51 14.85 -8.37 -2.56
CA ILE A 51 15.67 -9.57 -2.36
C ILE A 51 16.73 -9.30 -1.30
N PHE A 52 17.40 -8.16 -1.37
CA PHE A 52 18.42 -7.80 -0.39
C PHE A 52 17.88 -7.76 1.04
N ASN A 53 16.69 -7.22 1.22
CA ASN A 53 16.12 -7.00 2.56
C ASN A 53 15.27 -8.17 3.08
N PHE A 54 14.67 -8.97 2.19
CA PHE A 54 13.67 -9.96 2.57
C PHE A 54 13.96 -11.38 2.07
N ASP A 55 15.16 -11.64 1.56
CA ASP A 55 15.52 -12.98 1.08
C ASP A 55 15.26 -14.02 2.17
N GLY A 56 14.58 -15.10 1.80
CA GLY A 56 14.23 -16.17 2.72
C GLY A 56 13.00 -15.89 3.58
N THR A 57 12.31 -14.78 3.34
CA THR A 57 11.15 -14.37 4.13
C THR A 57 9.87 -14.51 3.33
N ALA A 58 8.77 -14.86 4.01
CA ALA A 58 7.44 -14.84 3.42
C ALA A 58 6.72 -13.58 3.89
N LEU A 59 6.27 -12.76 2.96
CA LEU A 59 5.56 -11.52 3.25
C LEU A 59 4.07 -11.73 3.01
N THR A 60 3.24 -11.40 3.99
CA THR A 60 1.78 -11.43 3.83
C THR A 60 1.34 -10.08 3.30
N LEU A 61 0.75 -10.08 2.10
CA LEU A 61 0.33 -8.83 1.46
C LEU A 61 -1.17 -8.61 1.66
N PRO A 62 -1.60 -7.36 1.89
CA PRO A 62 -3.02 -7.07 2.03
C PRO A 62 -3.71 -7.18 0.68
N MET A 63 -5.01 -7.40 0.69
CA MET A 63 -5.80 -7.31 -0.53
C MET A 63 -5.72 -5.89 -1.08
N LEU A 64 -5.71 -5.76 -2.40
CA LEU A 64 -5.63 -4.46 -3.06
C LEU A 64 -6.71 -3.50 -2.58
N SER A 65 -7.96 -3.97 -2.50
CA SER A 65 -9.08 -3.15 -2.03
C SER A 65 -8.85 -2.61 -0.61
N SER A 66 -8.33 -3.44 0.29
CA SER A 66 -8.05 -3.04 1.66
C SER A 66 -6.94 -1.99 1.72
N PHE A 67 -5.90 -2.18 0.91
CA PHE A 67 -4.80 -1.22 0.83
C PHE A 67 -5.28 0.13 0.30
N GLU A 68 -6.09 0.13 -0.75
CA GLU A 68 -6.63 1.35 -1.34
C GLU A 68 -7.54 2.11 -0.39
N ILE A 69 -8.38 1.40 0.35
CA ILE A 69 -9.26 2.01 1.36
C ILE A 69 -8.43 2.67 2.45
N LYS A 70 -7.44 1.97 2.97
CA LYS A 70 -6.55 2.50 4.01
C LYS A 70 -5.82 3.75 3.52
N LYS A 71 -5.32 3.71 2.29
CA LYS A 71 -4.62 4.83 1.67
C LYS A 71 -5.53 6.05 1.54
N ARG A 72 -6.79 5.84 1.13
CA ARG A 72 -7.77 6.92 1.04
C ARG A 72 -8.10 7.51 2.41
N HIS A 73 -8.26 6.66 3.43
CA HIS A 73 -8.51 7.13 4.80
C HIS A 73 -7.35 7.99 5.31
N GLN A 74 -6.13 7.61 5.03
CA GLN A 74 -4.96 8.39 5.42
C GLN A 74 -4.94 9.75 4.71
N ALA A 75 -5.30 9.79 3.43
CA ALA A 75 -5.38 11.04 2.68
C ALA A 75 -6.45 11.98 3.27
N ILE A 76 -7.58 11.43 3.68
CA ILE A 76 -8.65 12.20 4.32
C ILE A 76 -8.17 12.80 5.65
N ILE A 77 -7.47 12.00 6.46
CA ILE A 77 -6.94 12.45 7.74
C ILE A 77 -5.90 13.57 7.52
N GLU A 78 -5.04 13.43 6.53
CA GLU A 78 -4.05 14.46 6.20
C GLU A 78 -4.73 15.76 5.77
N ASP A 79 -5.77 15.68 4.95
CA ASP A 79 -6.53 16.85 4.52
C ASP A 79 -7.16 17.58 5.71
N ALA A 80 -7.68 16.82 6.67
CA ALA A 80 -8.25 17.38 7.89
C ALA A 80 -7.18 18.09 8.72
N LYS A 81 -5.99 17.53 8.82
CA LYS A 81 -4.87 18.16 9.53
C LYS A 81 -4.42 19.45 8.89
N LYS A 82 -4.60 19.58 7.58
CA LYS A 82 -4.27 20.81 6.83
C LYS A 82 -5.33 21.90 7.01
N GLY A 83 -6.40 21.60 7.73
CA GLY A 83 -7.45 22.57 8.02
C GLY A 83 -8.62 22.55 7.05
N MET A 84 -8.72 21.57 6.17
CA MET A 84 -9.87 21.43 5.28
C MET A 84 -11.12 21.07 6.05
N SER A 85 -12.27 21.69 5.71
CA SER A 85 -13.52 21.39 6.38
C SER A 85 -14.01 19.99 6.03
N HIS A 86 -14.78 19.38 6.94
CA HIS A 86 -15.35 18.07 6.70
C HIS A 86 -16.23 18.05 5.44
N ARG A 87 -16.96 19.13 5.22
CA ARG A 87 -17.82 19.27 4.05
C ARG A 87 -17.02 19.27 2.75
N TYR A 88 -15.91 20.00 2.73
CA TYR A 88 -15.02 20.03 1.56
C TYR A 88 -14.43 18.67 1.28
N ILE A 89 -13.94 17.99 2.33
CA ILE A 89 -13.39 16.64 2.21
C ILE A 89 -14.43 15.66 1.70
N ALA A 90 -15.66 15.76 2.22
CA ALA A 90 -16.75 14.90 1.78
C ALA A 90 -17.02 15.05 0.29
N MET A 91 -17.02 16.29 -0.21
CA MET A 91 -17.22 16.55 -1.63
C MET A 91 -16.04 16.01 -2.46
N LYS A 92 -14.82 16.22 -1.99
CA LYS A 92 -13.61 15.81 -2.70
C LYS A 92 -13.54 14.29 -2.90
N TYR A 93 -13.95 13.52 -1.90
CA TYR A 93 -13.88 12.05 -1.93
C TYR A 93 -15.22 11.37 -2.17
N ASP A 94 -16.25 12.14 -2.48
CA ASP A 94 -17.60 11.62 -2.72
C ASP A 94 -18.13 10.81 -1.54
N LEU A 95 -18.03 11.39 -0.36
CA LEU A 95 -18.51 10.82 0.90
C LEU A 95 -19.50 11.76 1.57
N THR A 96 -20.17 11.26 2.61
CA THR A 96 -21.02 12.11 3.45
C THR A 96 -20.18 12.74 4.56
N ASP A 97 -20.66 13.85 5.14
CA ASP A 97 -20.01 14.48 6.30
C ASP A 97 -19.86 13.48 7.45
N ARG A 98 -20.85 12.63 7.63
CA ARG A 98 -20.86 11.60 8.67
C ARG A 98 -19.72 10.60 8.47
N GLN A 99 -19.52 10.13 7.23
CA GLN A 99 -18.44 9.21 6.91
C GLN A 99 -17.08 9.84 7.16
N VAL A 100 -16.90 11.10 6.75
CA VAL A 100 -15.64 11.83 6.99
C VAL A 100 -15.37 11.95 8.48
N ARG A 101 -16.37 12.35 9.27
CA ARG A 101 -16.20 12.47 10.71
C ARG A 101 -15.82 11.15 11.37
N ARG A 102 -16.43 10.05 10.91
CA ARG A 102 -16.10 8.72 11.41
C ARG A 102 -14.65 8.35 11.12
N ILE A 103 -14.20 8.57 9.89
CA ILE A 103 -12.83 8.26 9.47
C ILE A 103 -11.82 9.05 10.33
N ILE A 104 -12.07 10.34 10.53
CA ILE A 104 -11.19 11.19 11.32
C ILE A 104 -11.20 10.78 12.78
N SER A 105 -12.37 10.46 13.32
CA SER A 105 -12.56 10.05 14.70
C SER A 105 -11.86 8.73 15.01
N ASP A 106 -11.83 7.82 14.07
CA ASP A 106 -11.23 6.49 14.23
C ASP A 106 -9.71 6.49 14.04
N SER A 107 -9.13 7.62 13.68
CA SER A 107 -7.69 7.71 13.42
C SER A 107 -6.84 7.83 14.69
#